data_595ba9c8baaca4512f5dec18338f4fec
#
_entry.id   595ba9c8baaca4512f5dec18338f4fec
#
_cell.length_a   1.000
_cell.length_b   1.000
_cell.length_c   1.000
_cell.angle_alpha   90.00
_cell.angle_beta   90.00
_cell.angle_gamma   90.00
#
_symmetry.space_group_name_H-M   'P 1'
#
loop_
_entity.id
_entity.type
_entity.pdbx_description
1 polymer ?
#
loop_
_entity_poly.entity_id
_entity_poly.type
_entity_poly.pdbx_seq_one_letter_code
_entity_poly.pdbx_strand_id
1 'polypeptide(L)' 'MKLSTAVALRVSNILREKNMSQYRLEKDIAMPHNTMKTLMGERNKGVNLKTVMQIIRGLNMTTSEFFNDPIFENPDLEID' A
#
# COMPACT_ATOMS: atom_id res chain seq x y z
N MET A 1 -7.91 6.45 12.08
CA MET A 1 -7.56 5.60 10.93
C MET A 1 -6.43 4.68 11.32
N LYS A 2 -6.51 3.43 10.90
CA LYS A 2 -5.47 2.44 11.15
C LYS A 2 -4.32 2.61 10.17
N LEU A 3 -3.11 2.24 10.59
CA LEU A 3 -1.94 2.25 9.71
C LEU A 3 -2.17 1.39 8.46
N SER A 4 -2.74 0.20 8.62
CA SER A 4 -3.05 -0.68 7.49
C SER A 4 -3.99 0.01 6.48
N THR A 5 -4.97 0.75 6.97
CA THR A 5 -5.88 1.51 6.11
C THR A 5 -5.14 2.65 5.40
N ALA A 6 -4.25 3.33 6.10
CA ALA A 6 -3.45 4.41 5.51
C ALA A 6 -2.57 3.89 4.37
N VAL A 7 -1.94 2.73 4.57
CA VAL A 7 -1.12 2.09 3.52
C VAL A 7 -1.98 1.75 2.31
N ALA A 8 -3.15 1.14 2.53
CA ALA A 8 -4.06 0.78 1.45
C ALA A 8 -4.52 2.01 0.65
N LEU A 9 -4.87 3.08 1.34
CA LEU A 9 -5.27 4.33 0.70
C LEU A 9 -4.13 4.93 -0.11
N ARG A 10 -2.92 4.93 0.44
CA ARG A 10 -1.75 5.44 -0.27
C ARG A 10 -1.51 4.67 -1.56
N VAL A 11 -1.56 3.33 -1.49
CA VAL A 11 -1.41 2.48 -2.68
C VAL A 11 -2.50 2.80 -3.70
N SER A 12 -3.76 2.88 -3.27
CA SER A 12 -4.88 3.20 -4.16
C SER A 12 -4.69 4.54 -4.87
N ASN A 13 -4.26 5.55 -4.13
CA ASN A 13 -4.05 6.89 -4.69
C ASN A 13 -2.93 6.90 -5.73
N ILE A 14 -1.84 6.19 -5.46
CA ILE A 14 -0.72 6.09 -6.38
C ILE A 14 -1.13 5.33 -7.65
N LEU A 15 -1.87 4.24 -7.51
CA LEU A 15 -2.37 3.49 -8.66
C LEU A 15 -3.24 4.38 -9.55
N ARG A 16 -4.10 5.18 -8.93
CA ARG A 16 -4.96 6.11 -9.68
C ARG A 16 -4.13 7.17 -10.42
N GLU A 17 -3.14 7.75 -9.74
CA GLU A 17 -2.26 8.74 -10.35
C GLU A 17 -1.48 8.17 -11.54
N LYS A 18 -1.05 6.91 -11.42
CA LYS A 18 -0.29 6.23 -12.48
C LYS A 18 -1.19 5.58 -13.53
N ASN A 19 -2.49 5.67 -13.36
CA ASN A 19 -3.46 5.00 -14.23
C ASN A 19 -3.16 3.50 -14.36
N MET A 20 -2.84 2.88 -13.23
CA MET A 20 -2.46 1.47 -13.14
C MET A 20 -3.51 0.71 -12.34
N SER A 21 -3.87 -0.50 -12.82
CA SER A 21 -4.79 -1.35 -12.07
C SER A 21 -4.05 -2.10 -10.96
N GLN A 22 -4.79 -2.49 -9.93
CA GLN A 22 -4.27 -3.35 -8.88
C GLN A 22 -3.79 -4.69 -9.44
N TYR A 23 -4.52 -5.25 -10.40
CA TYR A 23 -4.14 -6.48 -11.08
C TYR A 23 -2.79 -6.36 -11.79
N ARG A 24 -2.56 -5.22 -12.47
CA ARG A 24 -1.29 -4.95 -13.13
C ARG A 24 -0.13 -4.96 -12.14
N LEU A 25 -0.32 -4.31 -11.00
CA LEU A 25 0.69 -4.28 -9.94
C LEU A 25 0.97 -5.70 -9.43
N GLU A 26 -0.07 -6.50 -9.18
CA GLU A 26 0.08 -7.88 -8.73
C GLU A 26 0.95 -8.69 -9.70
N LYS A 27 0.70 -8.53 -11.01
CA LYS A 27 1.48 -9.24 -12.03
C LYS A 27 2.93 -8.76 -12.07
N ASP A 28 3.15 -7.46 -11.99
CA ASP A 28 4.48 -6.88 -12.09
C ASP A 28 5.41 -7.34 -10.96
N ILE A 29 4.86 -7.59 -9.78
CA ILE A 29 5.63 -8.00 -8.60
C ILE A 29 5.43 -9.47 -8.25
N ALA A 30 4.73 -10.22 -9.08
CA ALA A 30 4.41 -11.64 -8.85
C ALA A 30 3.77 -11.86 -7.47
N MET A 31 2.87 -10.97 -7.07
CA MET A 31 2.18 -11.07 -5.78
C MET A 31 0.89 -11.85 -5.94
N PRO A 32 0.63 -12.85 -5.08
CA PRO A 32 -0.65 -13.55 -5.11
C PRO A 32 -1.81 -12.59 -4.90
N HIS A 33 -2.90 -12.80 -5.62
CA HIS A 33 -4.09 -11.95 -5.52
C HIS A 33 -4.60 -11.88 -4.07
N ASN A 34 -4.59 -13.01 -3.35
CA ASN A 34 -5.06 -13.05 -1.96
C ASN A 34 -4.24 -12.16 -1.04
N THR A 35 -2.93 -12.04 -1.27
CA THR A 35 -2.07 -11.14 -0.49
C THR A 35 -2.45 -9.68 -0.72
N MET A 36 -2.63 -9.31 -1.97
CA MET A 36 -3.05 -7.94 -2.32
C MET A 36 -4.45 -7.65 -1.79
N LYS A 37 -5.38 -8.58 -1.96
CA LYS A 37 -6.74 -8.44 -1.48
C LYS A 37 -6.78 -8.23 0.03
N THR A 38 -5.97 -8.98 0.78
CA THR A 38 -5.88 -8.83 2.23
C THR A 38 -5.33 -7.45 2.60
N LEU A 39 -4.25 -7.02 1.95
CA LEU A 39 -3.65 -5.72 2.23
C LEU A 39 -4.62 -4.58 1.97
N MET A 40 -5.38 -4.66 0.89
CA MET A 40 -6.30 -3.60 0.46
C MET A 40 -7.67 -3.68 1.15
N GLY A 41 -7.94 -4.77 1.88
CA GLY A 41 -9.24 -5.01 2.50
C GLY A 41 -9.40 -4.32 3.84
N GLU A 42 -10.66 -4.08 4.21
CA GLU A 42 -11.01 -3.42 5.48
C GLU A 42 -10.69 -4.26 6.72
N ARG A 43 -10.54 -5.58 6.54
CA ARG A 43 -10.26 -6.50 7.64
C ARG A 43 -8.78 -6.67 7.92
N ASN A 44 -7.94 -5.96 7.19
CA ASN A 44 -6.51 -6.01 7.43
C ASN A 44 -6.20 -5.49 8.84
N LYS A 45 -5.53 -6.31 9.64
CA LYS A 45 -5.19 -5.98 11.04
C LYS A 45 -3.73 -5.58 11.20
N GLY A 46 -3.03 -5.41 10.11
CA GLY A 46 -1.63 -5.01 10.14
C GLY A 46 -1.01 -5.20 8.78
N VAL A 47 0.15 -4.60 8.58
CA VAL A 47 0.86 -4.68 7.31
C VAL A 47 2.22 -5.31 7.54
N ASN A 48 2.62 -6.18 6.62
CA ASN A 48 3.93 -6.78 6.62
C ASN A 48 4.88 -5.86 5.84
N LEU A 49 5.96 -5.46 6.45
CA LEU A 49 6.92 -4.55 5.83
C LEU A 49 7.49 -5.11 4.53
N LYS A 50 7.76 -6.41 4.47
CA LYS A 50 8.23 -7.05 3.25
C LYS A 50 7.25 -6.83 2.09
N THR A 51 5.96 -7.04 2.35
CA THR A 51 4.91 -6.84 1.35
C THR A 51 4.86 -5.37 0.90
N VAL A 52 4.92 -4.44 1.83
CA VAL A 52 4.93 -3.01 1.52
C VAL A 52 6.13 -2.65 0.65
N MET A 53 7.32 -3.17 0.98
CA MET A 53 8.52 -2.91 0.19
C MET A 53 8.41 -3.46 -1.23
N GLN A 54 7.80 -4.64 -1.39
CA GLN A 54 7.56 -5.21 -2.71
C GLN A 54 6.65 -4.31 -3.55
N ILE A 55 5.59 -3.78 -2.92
CA ILE A 55 4.66 -2.87 -3.58
C ILE A 55 5.36 -1.57 -3.98
N ILE A 56 6.13 -0.98 -3.09
CA ILE A 56 6.87 0.26 -3.36
C ILE A 56 7.76 0.09 -4.59
N ARG A 57 8.49 -1.02 -4.65
CA ARG A 57 9.36 -1.32 -5.80
C ARG A 57 8.55 -1.54 -7.08
N GLY A 58 7.43 -2.23 -6.96
CA GLY A 58 6.54 -2.45 -8.11
C GLY A 58 5.93 -1.17 -8.64
N LEU A 59 5.75 -0.17 -7.78
CA LEU A 59 5.28 1.16 -8.17
C LEU A 59 6.41 2.04 -8.72
N ASN A 60 7.62 1.52 -8.74
CA ASN A 60 8.81 2.25 -9.23
C ASN A 60 9.06 3.52 -8.41
N MET A 61 8.92 3.41 -7.10
CA MET A 61 9.10 4.51 -6.15
C MET A 61 10.20 4.18 -5.15
N THR A 62 10.73 5.21 -4.50
CA THR A 62 11.57 5.03 -3.32
C THR A 62 10.66 4.95 -2.08
N THR A 63 11.20 4.41 -0.98
CA THR A 63 10.48 4.41 0.30
C THR A 63 10.18 5.83 0.76
N SER A 64 11.12 6.75 0.56
CA SER A 64 10.93 8.16 0.91
C SER A 64 9.75 8.77 0.16
N GLU A 65 9.64 8.50 -1.13
CA GLU A 65 8.53 8.99 -1.94
C GLU A 65 7.19 8.40 -1.50
N PHE A 66 7.16 7.10 -1.23
CA PHE A 66 5.94 6.43 -0.81
C PHE A 66 5.42 7.00 0.51
N PHE A 67 6.29 7.15 1.50
CA PHE A 67 5.88 7.60 2.82
C PHE A 67 5.82 9.12 2.97
N ASN A 68 6.14 9.86 1.92
CA ASN A 68 6.01 11.31 1.91
C ASN A 68 4.57 11.71 1.57
N ASP A 69 3.68 11.48 2.54
CA ASP A 69 2.26 11.79 2.41
C ASP A 69 1.71 12.15 3.79
N PRO A 70 0.90 13.20 3.91
CA PRO A 70 0.32 13.63 5.19
C PRO A 70 -0.46 12.53 5.91
N ILE A 71 -0.95 11.52 5.20
CA ILE A 71 -1.72 10.44 5.79
C ILE A 71 -0.93 9.69 6.87
N PHE A 72 0.41 9.61 6.73
CA PHE A 72 1.28 8.94 7.69
C PHE A 72 1.69 9.84 8.85
N GLU A 73 1.44 11.13 8.76
CA GLU A 73 1.81 12.11 9.79
C GLU A 73 0.67 12.43 10.74
N ASN A 74 -0.48 11.78 10.57
CA ASN A 74 -1.64 12.00 11.41
C ASN A 74 -1.37 11.47 12.83
N PRO A 75 -1.42 12.33 13.87
CA PRO A 75 -1.15 11.89 15.24
C PRO A 75 -2.18 10.89 15.78
N ASP A 76 -3.36 10.81 15.15
CA ASP A 76 -4.41 9.87 15.54
C ASP A 76 -4.31 8.54 14.80
N LEU A 77 -3.23 8.33 14.04
CA LEU A 77 -3.02 7.09 13.32
C LEU A 77 -2.81 5.92 14.28
N GLU A 78 -3.69 4.92 14.22
CA GLU A 78 -3.57 3.72 15.03
C GLU A 78 -2.55 2.77 14.42
N ILE A 79 -1.54 2.41 15.20
CA ILE A 79 -0.53 1.44 14.75
C ILE A 79 -1.06 0.04 15.03
N ASP A 80 -1.51 -0.64 13.99
CA ASP A 80 -2.11 -1.97 14.06
C ASP A 80 -1.20 -3.08 13.49
#